data_8135338e3a8d09867046a7b070916c2d
#
_entry.id   8135338e3a8d09867046a7b070916c2d
#
_cell.length_a   1.000
_cell.length_b   1.000
_cell.length_c   1.000
_cell.angle_alpha   90.00
_cell.angle_beta   90.00
_cell.angle_gamma   90.00
#
_symmetry.space_group_name_H-M   'P 1'
#
loop_
_entity.id
_entity.type
_entity.pdbx_description
1 polymer ?
#
loop_
_entity_poly.entity_id
_entity_poly.type
_entity_poly.pdbx_seq_one_letter_code
_entity_poly.pdbx_strand_id
1 'polypeptide(L)' 'MGKERIKVNYKPLWKLMIDTETTKQQLREKTGIAPSTFTKMTNNEYVALDVLLRICPAMHCGLDDIVEMEVDNG' A
#
# COMPACT_ATOMS: atom_id res chain seq x y z
N MET A 1 -27.94 7.58 -7.88
CA MET A 1 -26.78 7.43 -7.04
C MET A 1 -26.13 6.07 -7.26
N GLY A 2 -24.90 6.05 -7.63
CA GLY A 2 -24.24 4.81 -7.95
C GLY A 2 -23.93 3.98 -6.71
N LYS A 3 -23.92 2.69 -6.89
CA LYS A 3 -23.51 1.75 -5.86
C LYS A 3 -22.05 1.37 -6.09
N GLU A 4 -21.28 2.33 -6.51
CA GLU A 4 -19.88 2.08 -6.80
C GLU A 4 -19.14 1.64 -5.55
N ARG A 5 -18.35 0.61 -5.70
CA ARG A 5 -17.47 0.14 -4.64
C ARG A 5 -16.05 0.41 -5.08
N ILE A 6 -15.32 1.08 -4.23
CA ILE A 6 -13.92 1.34 -4.51
C ILE A 6 -13.12 0.33 -3.73
N LYS A 7 -12.33 -0.42 -4.45
CA LYS A 7 -11.42 -1.40 -3.86
C LYS A 7 -10.01 -0.91 -4.04
N VAL A 8 -9.19 -1.18 -3.06
CA VAL A 8 -7.77 -0.88 -3.17
C VAL A 8 -6.99 -2.18 -3.12
N ASN A 9 -5.85 -2.18 -3.77
CA ASN A 9 -4.89 -3.25 -3.57
C ASN A 9 -3.49 -2.64 -3.57
N TYR A 10 -2.57 -3.36 -3.01
CA TYR A 10 -1.21 -2.86 -2.85
C TYR A 10 -0.22 -3.70 -3.64
N LYS A 11 -0.71 -4.38 -4.69
CA LYS A 11 0.14 -5.17 -5.57
C LYS A 11 1.32 -4.37 -6.12
N PRO A 12 1.11 -3.10 -6.53
CA PRO A 12 2.26 -2.32 -6.99
C PRO A 12 3.37 -2.22 -5.94
N LEU A 13 2.98 -2.04 -4.67
CA LEU A 13 3.96 -1.99 -3.58
C LEU A 13 4.69 -3.32 -3.43
N TRP A 14 3.93 -4.43 -3.43
CA TRP A 14 4.56 -5.75 -3.26
C TRP A 14 5.55 -6.02 -4.39
N LYS A 15 5.17 -5.66 -5.60
CA LYS A 15 6.03 -5.81 -6.78
C LYS A 15 7.28 -4.94 -6.65
N LEU A 16 7.09 -3.69 -6.24
CA LEU A 16 8.22 -2.78 -6.06
C LEU A 16 9.18 -3.29 -4.99
N MET A 17 8.64 -3.85 -3.90
CA MET A 17 9.47 -4.42 -2.84
C MET A 17 10.31 -5.60 -3.37
N ILE A 18 9.71 -6.44 -4.20
CA ILE A 18 10.45 -7.54 -4.82
C ILE A 18 11.55 -7.00 -5.72
N ASP A 19 11.21 -6.02 -6.55
CA ASP A 19 12.16 -5.45 -7.50
C ASP A 19 13.34 -4.75 -6.81
N THR A 20 13.10 -4.18 -5.63
CA THR A 20 14.14 -3.48 -4.87
C THR A 20 14.74 -4.35 -3.77
N GLU A 21 14.31 -5.60 -3.69
CA GLU A 21 14.77 -6.55 -2.66
C GLU A 21 14.58 -6.00 -1.25
N THR A 22 13.46 -5.33 -1.03
CA THR A 22 13.11 -4.78 0.27
C THR A 22 12.13 -5.69 0.99
N THR A 23 12.45 -6.08 2.22
CA THR A 23 11.57 -6.91 3.02
C THR A 23 10.56 -6.03 3.78
N LYS A 24 9.46 -6.67 4.22
CA LYS A 24 8.47 -5.95 5.03
C LYS A 24 9.11 -5.44 6.33
N GLN A 25 10.00 -6.22 6.91
CA GLN A 25 10.68 -5.81 8.13
C GLN A 25 11.52 -4.55 7.88
N GLN A 26 12.27 -4.52 6.79
CA GLN A 26 13.07 -3.35 6.43
C GLN A 26 12.19 -2.12 6.23
N LEU A 27 11.07 -2.30 5.55
CA LEU A 27 10.17 -1.18 5.29
C LEU A 27 9.54 -0.67 6.58
N ARG A 28 9.16 -1.58 7.48
CA ARG A 28 8.63 -1.18 8.79
C ARG A 28 9.66 -0.39 9.59
N GLU A 29 10.91 -0.81 9.55
CA GLU A 29 11.98 -0.13 10.27
C GLU A 29 12.20 1.28 9.72
N LYS A 30 12.11 1.43 8.42
CA LYS A 30 12.30 2.74 7.78
C LYS A 30 11.13 3.69 8.03
N THR A 31 9.92 3.16 8.14
CA THR A 31 8.71 3.99 8.18
C THR A 31 8.08 4.07 9.55
N GLY A 32 8.41 3.15 10.45
CA GLY A 32 7.76 3.10 11.76
C GLY A 32 6.34 2.59 11.72
N ILE A 33 5.92 1.98 10.62
CA ILE A 33 4.56 1.48 10.46
C ILE A 33 4.39 0.18 11.25
N ALA A 34 3.25 0.06 11.95
CA ALA A 34 2.97 -1.10 12.77
C ALA A 34 2.76 -2.36 11.93
N PRO A 35 3.13 -3.55 12.43
CA PRO A 35 2.89 -4.80 11.70
C PRO A 35 1.42 -5.04 11.37
N SER A 36 0.50 -4.63 12.24
CA SER A 36 -0.93 -4.77 12.00
C SER A 36 -1.39 -4.00 10.77
N THR A 37 -0.75 -2.88 10.49
CA THR A 37 -1.06 -2.08 9.29
C THR A 37 -0.68 -2.84 8.03
N PHE A 38 0.48 -3.51 8.04
CA PHE A 38 0.88 -4.33 6.89
C PHE A 38 -0.08 -5.51 6.69
N THR A 39 -0.59 -6.08 7.78
CA THR A 39 -1.58 -7.14 7.68
C THR A 39 -2.84 -6.63 6.97
N LYS A 40 -3.30 -5.43 7.31
CA LYS A 40 -4.44 -4.82 6.63
C LYS A 40 -4.16 -4.65 5.15
N MET A 41 -2.95 -4.18 4.81
CA MET A 41 -2.58 -3.98 3.42
C MET A 41 -2.56 -5.31 2.65
N THR A 42 -2.08 -6.38 3.29
CA THR A 42 -2.08 -7.70 2.68
C THR A 42 -3.51 -8.16 2.37
N ASN A 43 -4.47 -7.74 3.19
CA ASN A 43 -5.87 -8.07 3.00
C ASN A 43 -6.61 -7.04 2.14
N ASN A 44 -5.88 -6.12 1.52
CA ASN A 44 -6.44 -5.07 0.66
C ASN A 44 -7.45 -4.19 1.41
N GLU A 45 -7.20 -3.95 2.68
CA GLU A 45 -8.03 -3.05 3.47
C GLU A 45 -7.50 -1.63 3.37
N TYR A 46 -8.37 -0.68 3.63
CA TYR A 46 -7.97 0.72 3.65
C TYR A 46 -7.05 0.98 4.84
N VAL A 47 -6.04 1.79 4.59
CA VAL A 47 -5.15 2.26 5.66
C VAL A 47 -5.14 3.78 5.61
N ALA A 48 -4.68 4.40 6.69
CA ALA A 48 -4.62 5.85 6.75
C ALA A 48 -3.67 6.38 5.66
N LEU A 49 -4.01 7.53 5.11
CA LEU A 49 -3.20 8.12 4.05
C LEU A 49 -1.78 8.38 4.50
N ASP A 50 -1.58 8.75 5.77
CA ASP A 50 -0.23 9.03 6.27
C ASP A 50 0.67 7.79 6.20
N VAL A 51 0.10 6.59 6.30
CA VAL A 51 0.86 5.35 6.12
C VAL A 51 1.47 5.32 4.73
N LEU A 52 0.65 5.60 3.72
CA LEU A 52 1.11 5.60 2.33
C LEU A 52 2.13 6.71 2.10
N LEU A 53 1.90 7.86 2.72
CA LEU A 53 2.83 8.99 2.58
C LEU A 53 4.18 8.73 3.24
N ARG A 54 4.23 7.83 4.22
CA ARG A 54 5.51 7.42 4.81
C ARG A 54 6.23 6.41 3.91
N ILE A 55 5.48 5.57 3.22
CA ILE A 55 6.07 4.56 2.35
C ILE A 55 6.72 5.20 1.12
N CYS A 56 6.06 6.22 0.55
CA CYS A 56 6.55 6.83 -0.68
C CYS A 56 8.01 7.29 -0.61
N PRO A 57 8.41 8.13 0.37
CA PRO A 57 9.81 8.52 0.43
C PRO A 57 10.76 7.38 0.77
N ALA A 58 10.29 6.42 1.58
CA ALA A 58 11.12 5.26 1.93
C ALA A 58 11.42 4.39 0.72
N MET A 59 10.51 4.34 -0.25
CA MET A 59 10.67 3.56 -1.47
C MET A 59 11.03 4.42 -2.68
N HIS A 60 11.20 5.72 -2.48
CA HIS A 60 11.53 6.67 -3.56
C HIS A 60 10.53 6.61 -4.72
N CYS A 61 9.23 6.68 -4.39
CA CYS A 61 8.18 6.52 -5.39
C CYS A 61 6.98 7.40 -5.06
N GLY A 62 5.99 7.40 -5.95
CA GLY A 62 4.74 8.11 -5.74
C GLY A 62 3.64 7.17 -5.26
N LEU A 63 2.47 7.73 -4.95
CA LEU A 63 1.34 6.94 -4.47
C LEU A 63 0.89 5.90 -5.48
N ASP A 64 0.89 6.26 -6.76
CA ASP A 64 0.44 5.36 -7.82
C ASP A 64 1.39 4.19 -8.03
N ASP A 65 2.59 4.27 -7.46
CA ASP A 65 3.55 3.18 -7.53
C ASP A 65 3.35 2.14 -6.43
N ILE A 66 2.48 2.42 -5.45
CA ILE A 66 2.30 1.53 -4.30
C ILE A 66 0.86 1.11 -4.07
N VAL A 67 -0.11 1.84 -4.62
CA VAL A 67 -1.52 1.50 -4.43
C VAL A 67 -2.25 1.62 -5.74
N GLU A 68 -3.19 0.71 -5.95
CA GLU A 68 -4.03 0.67 -7.13
C GLU A 68 -5.47 0.73 -6.69
N MET A 69 -6.26 1.55 -7.37
CA MET A 69 -7.67 1.70 -7.05
C MET A 69 -8.50 1.07 -8.16
N GLU A 70 -9.49 0.29 -7.76
CA GLU A 70 -10.42 -0.32 -8.70
C GLU A 70 -11.83 0.12 -8.34
N VAL A 71 -12.60 0.48 -9.35
CA VAL A 71 -14.01 0.81 -9.16
C VAL A 71 -14.84 -0.36 -9.65
N ASP A 72 -15.66 -0.89 -8.76
CA ASP A 72 -16.52 -2.01 -9.06
C ASP A 72 -17.95 -1.52 -9.19
N ASN A 73 -18.47 -1.55 -10.40
CA ASN A 73 -19.84 -1.12 -10.71
C ASN A 73 -20.81 -2.29 -10.77
N GLY A 74 -20.46 -3.35 -10.10
CA GLY A 74 -21.24 -4.59 -10.15
C GLY A 74 -22.65 -4.51 -9.65
#